data_6e1f2bd651f90853bc0a4d35d56aed67
#
_entry.id   6e1f2bd651f90853bc0a4d35d56aed67
#
_cell.length_a   1.000
_cell.length_b   1.000
_cell.length_c   1.000
_cell.angle_alpha   90.00
_cell.angle_beta   90.00
_cell.angle_gamma   90.00
#
_symmetry.space_group_name_H-M   'P 1'
#
loop_
_entity.id
_entity.type
_entity.pdbx_description
1 polymer ?
#
loop_
_entity_poly.entity_id
_entity_poly.type
_entity_poly.pdbx_seq_one_letter_code
_entity_poly.pdbx_strand_id
1 'polypeptide(L)'
;MRVSTRVLAVLLLPVAFLRAPGRARHLACQWALGLRYPAENLDGLDPRARRAFEEARTDAFWQDGQLIGLTSGHRDAAEQHRMFAEQVRRTGSWAAARRWVLPPEESSHVRGIAMDVRPTQGAYWLELHGGRYDLYRTYDNEWWHFEYRPETDGRPPLRMPHPGAEPYHSASRW
;
A
#
# COMPACT_ATOMS: atom_id res chain seq x y z
N MET A 1 -5.06 29.19 -7.68
CA MET A 1 -4.00 28.75 -6.72
C MET A 1 -4.45 27.43 -6.08
N ARG A 2 -3.71 26.32 -6.27
CA ARG A 2 -4.00 25.07 -5.54
C ARG A 2 -3.42 25.23 -4.13
N VAL A 3 -4.29 25.21 -3.12
CA VAL A 3 -3.87 25.19 -1.71
C VAL A 3 -3.02 23.92 -1.50
N SER A 4 -1.86 24.06 -0.88
CA SER A 4 -1.02 22.90 -0.53
C SER A 4 -1.81 21.96 0.39
N THR A 5 -1.74 20.66 0.16
CA THR A 5 -2.41 19.65 1.00
C THR A 5 -2.10 19.82 2.49
N ARG A 6 -0.90 20.29 2.78
CA ARG A 6 -0.45 20.56 4.16
C ARG A 6 -1.15 21.76 4.79
N VAL A 7 -1.32 22.84 4.03
CA VAL A 7 -2.09 24.01 4.48
C VAL A 7 -3.54 23.63 4.71
N LEU A 8 -4.12 22.85 3.81
CA LEU A 8 -5.49 22.34 3.97
C LEU A 8 -5.65 21.51 5.24
N ALA A 9 -4.73 20.59 5.51
CA ALA A 9 -4.78 19.79 6.74
C ALA A 9 -4.70 20.66 8.01
N VAL A 10 -3.85 21.71 8.00
CA VAL A 10 -3.75 22.65 9.13
C VAL A 10 -5.07 23.39 9.32
N LEU A 11 -5.71 23.85 8.25
CA LEU A 11 -7.01 24.52 8.30
C LEU A 11 -8.14 23.60 8.81
N LEU A 12 -8.03 22.30 8.58
CA LEU A 12 -9.00 21.29 9.05
C LEU A 12 -8.80 20.88 10.52
N LEU A 13 -7.63 21.18 11.14
CA LEU A 13 -7.32 20.78 12.50
C LEU A 13 -8.37 21.20 13.54
N PRO A 14 -8.90 22.43 13.56
CA PRO A 14 -9.90 22.82 14.57
C PRO A 14 -11.16 21.96 14.50
N VAL A 15 -11.64 21.67 13.29
CA VAL A 15 -12.82 20.82 13.08
C VAL A 15 -12.52 19.37 13.48
N ALA A 16 -11.36 18.87 13.13
CA ALA A 16 -10.90 17.53 13.50
C ALA A 16 -10.77 17.40 15.04
N PHE A 17 -10.27 18.44 15.70
CA PHE A 17 -10.15 18.49 17.16
C PHE A 17 -11.51 18.45 17.86
N LEU A 18 -12.49 19.19 17.35
CA LEU A 18 -13.86 19.16 17.89
C LEU A 18 -14.50 17.77 17.75
N ARG A 19 -14.15 17.04 16.65
CA ARG A 19 -14.69 15.71 16.40
C ARG A 19 -14.03 14.60 17.22
N ALA A 20 -12.71 14.64 17.34
CA ALA A 20 -11.93 13.66 18.07
C ALA A 20 -10.59 14.26 18.52
N PRO A 21 -10.52 14.88 19.72
CA PRO A 21 -9.34 15.60 20.19
C PRO A 21 -8.05 14.77 20.14
N GLY A 22 -8.12 13.51 20.60
CA GLY A 22 -6.97 12.59 20.61
C GLY A 22 -6.51 12.10 19.23
N ARG A 23 -7.30 12.35 18.16
CA ARG A 23 -7.04 11.90 16.78
C ARG A 23 -7.10 13.05 15.76
N ALA A 24 -7.06 14.29 16.20
CA ALA A 24 -7.25 15.46 15.33
C ALA A 24 -6.25 15.49 14.16
N ARG A 25 -4.97 15.24 14.42
CA ARG A 25 -3.94 15.21 13.38
C ARG A 25 -4.19 14.10 12.35
N HIS A 26 -4.59 12.92 12.82
CA HIS A 26 -4.96 11.81 11.96
C HIS A 26 -6.14 12.18 11.05
N LEU A 27 -7.25 12.64 11.63
CA LEU A 27 -8.44 13.00 10.86
C LEU A 27 -8.16 14.11 9.85
N ALA A 28 -7.47 15.17 10.24
CA ALA A 28 -7.14 16.28 9.34
C ALA A 28 -6.26 15.81 8.17
N CYS A 29 -5.31 14.92 8.43
CA CYS A 29 -4.48 14.30 7.40
C CYS A 29 -5.33 13.48 6.43
N GLN A 30 -6.18 12.55 6.94
CA GLN A 30 -7.02 11.70 6.10
C GLN A 30 -7.97 12.53 5.22
N TRP A 31 -8.60 13.58 5.75
CA TRP A 31 -9.47 14.47 4.98
C TRP A 31 -8.71 15.24 3.89
N ALA A 32 -7.53 15.78 4.22
CA ALA A 32 -6.72 16.50 3.26
C ALA A 32 -6.19 15.57 2.14
N LEU A 33 -5.81 14.35 2.47
CA LEU A 33 -5.40 13.33 1.50
C LEU A 33 -6.58 12.86 0.64
N GLY A 34 -7.77 12.65 1.21
CA GLY A 34 -8.98 12.31 0.45
C GLY A 34 -9.34 13.38 -0.59
N LEU A 35 -9.19 14.67 -0.24
CA LEU A 35 -9.37 15.76 -1.19
C LEU A 35 -8.25 15.83 -2.25
N ARG A 36 -7.05 15.41 -1.91
CA ARG A 36 -5.90 15.37 -2.83
C ARG A 36 -5.99 14.19 -3.80
N TYR A 37 -6.53 13.06 -3.34
CA TYR A 37 -6.64 11.80 -4.07
C TYR A 37 -8.08 11.29 -4.08
N PRO A 38 -9.01 11.99 -4.77
CA PRO A 38 -10.46 11.69 -4.68
C PRO A 38 -10.87 10.33 -5.26
N ALA A 39 -10.02 9.70 -6.07
CA ALA A 39 -10.23 8.36 -6.61
C ALA A 39 -9.66 7.23 -5.72
N GLU A 40 -9.11 7.60 -4.55
CA GLU A 40 -8.57 6.63 -3.61
C GLU A 40 -9.71 5.86 -2.93
N ASN A 41 -9.57 4.53 -2.88
CA ASN A 41 -10.52 3.67 -2.19
C ASN A 41 -9.78 2.74 -1.22
N LEU A 42 -10.08 2.89 0.07
CA LEU A 42 -9.53 2.07 1.16
C LEU A 42 -10.51 0.95 1.58
N ASP A 43 -11.67 0.85 0.92
CA ASP A 43 -12.65 -0.16 1.27
C ASP A 43 -12.16 -1.57 0.86
N GLY A 44 -12.58 -2.58 1.63
CA GLY A 44 -12.16 -3.96 1.41
C GLY A 44 -10.74 -4.29 1.89
N LEU A 45 -9.92 -3.30 2.29
CA LEU A 45 -8.68 -3.60 2.98
C LEU A 45 -8.96 -4.30 4.33
N ASP A 46 -8.09 -5.24 4.70
CA ASP A 46 -8.07 -5.78 6.05
C ASP A 46 -8.01 -4.62 7.07
N PRO A 47 -8.83 -4.64 8.15
CA PRO A 47 -8.89 -3.53 9.09
C PRO A 47 -7.55 -3.17 9.75
N ARG A 48 -6.64 -4.14 9.94
CA ARG A 48 -5.30 -3.90 10.49
C ARG A 48 -4.38 -3.29 9.43
N ALA A 49 -4.41 -3.81 8.20
CA ALA A 49 -3.66 -3.28 7.09
C ALA A 49 -4.06 -1.82 6.80
N ARG A 50 -5.36 -1.54 6.77
CA ARG A 50 -5.89 -0.18 6.62
C ARG A 50 -5.38 0.76 7.72
N ARG A 51 -5.47 0.33 8.98
CA ARG A 51 -4.98 1.12 10.12
C ARG A 51 -3.50 1.41 10.01
N ALA A 52 -2.69 0.39 9.74
CA ALA A 52 -1.25 0.51 9.56
C ALA A 52 -0.90 1.52 8.46
N PHE A 53 -1.59 1.45 7.32
CA PHE A 53 -1.42 2.39 6.22
C PHE A 53 -1.83 3.82 6.57
N GLU A 54 -2.98 4.01 7.23
CA GLU A 54 -3.45 5.32 7.68
C GLU A 54 -2.53 5.95 8.73
N GLU A 55 -1.95 5.16 9.63
CA GLU A 55 -0.95 5.60 10.62
C GLU A 55 0.36 6.00 9.94
N ALA A 56 0.91 5.13 9.08
CA ALA A 56 2.13 5.40 8.34
C ALA A 56 2.03 6.71 7.52
N ARG A 57 0.96 6.89 6.76
CA ARG A 57 0.78 8.12 5.95
C ARG A 57 0.51 9.36 6.78
N THR A 58 -0.06 9.21 7.98
CA THR A 58 -0.23 10.32 8.93
C THR A 58 1.12 10.80 9.46
N ASP A 59 1.99 9.87 9.84
CA ASP A 59 3.33 10.20 10.31
C ASP A 59 4.21 10.77 9.21
N ALA A 60 4.23 10.15 8.02
CA ALA A 60 4.91 10.68 6.84
C ALA A 60 4.52 12.14 6.56
N PHE A 61 3.21 12.42 6.64
CA PHE A 61 2.66 13.73 6.37
C PHE A 61 3.10 14.79 7.39
N TRP A 62 2.95 14.50 8.68
CA TRP A 62 3.20 15.51 9.73
C TRP A 62 4.66 15.64 10.11
N GLN A 63 5.42 14.55 10.12
CA GLN A 63 6.83 14.56 10.51
C GLN A 63 7.71 15.00 9.34
N ASP A 64 7.56 14.39 8.16
CA ASP A 64 8.48 14.53 7.05
C ASP A 64 7.89 15.28 5.84
N GLY A 65 6.62 15.69 5.91
CA GLY A 65 5.94 16.41 4.81
C GLY A 65 5.72 15.55 3.57
N GLN A 66 5.84 14.23 3.69
CA GLN A 66 5.64 13.30 2.59
C GLN A 66 4.17 12.95 2.42
N LEU A 67 3.73 12.90 1.16
CA LEU A 67 2.38 12.48 0.81
C LEU A 67 2.40 11.01 0.38
N ILE A 68 1.55 10.20 0.98
CA ILE A 68 1.35 8.81 0.58
C ILE A 68 -0.12 8.64 0.23
N GLY A 69 -0.38 8.40 -1.04
CA GLY A 69 -1.69 8.09 -1.58
C GLY A 69 -1.77 6.64 -2.05
N LEU A 70 -2.97 6.09 -2.12
CA LEU A 70 -3.26 4.76 -2.64
C LEU A 70 -3.62 4.85 -4.13
N THR A 71 -3.04 3.97 -4.95
CA THR A 71 -3.44 3.78 -6.35
C THR A 71 -4.40 2.59 -6.45
N SER A 72 -4.10 1.50 -5.76
CA SER A 72 -4.90 0.29 -5.71
C SER A 72 -4.76 -0.36 -4.33
N GLY A 73 -5.88 -0.72 -3.71
CA GLY A 73 -5.95 -1.48 -2.47
C GLY A 73 -6.56 -2.85 -2.71
N HIS A 74 -7.69 -3.14 -2.02
CA HIS A 74 -8.42 -4.37 -2.25
C HIS A 74 -8.97 -4.46 -3.68
N ARG A 75 -8.94 -5.66 -4.24
CA ARG A 75 -9.61 -6.04 -5.50
C ARG A 75 -10.47 -7.27 -5.26
N ASP A 76 -11.67 -7.30 -5.81
CA ASP A 76 -12.45 -8.53 -5.79
C ASP A 76 -11.81 -9.62 -6.68
N ALA A 77 -12.13 -10.89 -6.37
CA ALA A 77 -11.57 -12.03 -7.07
C ALA A 77 -11.91 -12.05 -8.56
N ALA A 78 -13.09 -11.54 -8.96
CA ALA A 78 -13.51 -11.51 -10.36
C ALA A 78 -12.72 -10.45 -11.15
N GLU A 79 -12.45 -9.28 -10.56
CA GLU A 79 -11.58 -8.27 -11.15
C GLU A 79 -10.16 -8.80 -11.31
N GLN A 80 -9.61 -9.38 -10.26
CA GLN A 80 -8.27 -9.98 -10.29
C GLN A 80 -8.16 -11.07 -11.36
N HIS A 81 -9.19 -11.90 -11.49
CA HIS A 81 -9.23 -12.93 -12.53
C HIS A 81 -9.20 -12.32 -13.96
N ARG A 82 -9.98 -11.25 -14.19
CA ARG A 82 -9.97 -10.54 -15.48
C ARG A 82 -8.59 -9.96 -15.79
N MET A 83 -7.94 -9.34 -14.80
CA MET A 83 -6.59 -8.77 -14.95
C MET A 83 -5.57 -9.86 -15.28
N PHE A 84 -5.63 -10.98 -14.56
CA PHE A 84 -4.74 -12.11 -14.80
C PHE A 84 -4.95 -12.73 -16.20
N ALA A 85 -6.20 -12.98 -16.60
CA ALA A 85 -6.53 -13.50 -17.92
C ALA A 85 -6.07 -12.56 -19.05
N GLU A 86 -6.21 -11.24 -18.86
CA GLU A 86 -5.69 -10.25 -19.80
C GLU A 86 -4.16 -10.32 -19.90
N GLN A 87 -3.49 -10.43 -18.77
CA GLN A 87 -2.03 -10.54 -18.74
C GLN A 87 -1.54 -11.83 -19.42
N VAL A 88 -2.25 -12.94 -19.24
CA VAL A 88 -1.96 -14.20 -19.98
C VAL A 88 -2.11 -14.01 -21.49
N ARG A 89 -3.18 -13.34 -21.94
CA ARG A 89 -3.36 -13.02 -23.38
C ARG A 89 -2.21 -12.16 -23.92
N ARG A 90 -1.78 -11.15 -23.15
CA ARG A 90 -0.69 -10.24 -23.57
C ARG A 90 0.67 -10.91 -23.62
N THR A 91 0.96 -11.82 -22.71
CA THR A 91 2.27 -12.47 -22.60
C THR A 91 2.34 -13.80 -23.34
N GLY A 92 1.19 -14.38 -23.71
CA GLY A 92 1.09 -15.70 -24.31
C GLY A 92 1.48 -16.86 -23.37
N SER A 93 1.73 -16.57 -22.09
CA SER A 93 2.21 -17.56 -21.13
C SER A 93 1.67 -17.28 -19.73
N TRP A 94 1.14 -18.31 -19.09
CA TRP A 94 0.69 -18.27 -17.72
C TRP A 94 1.82 -17.90 -16.74
N ALA A 95 2.99 -18.51 -16.93
CA ALA A 95 4.18 -18.24 -16.10
C ALA A 95 4.70 -16.81 -16.30
N ALA A 96 4.69 -16.29 -17.54
CA ALA A 96 5.10 -14.91 -17.81
C ALA A 96 4.11 -13.89 -17.25
N ALA A 97 2.81 -14.20 -17.26
CA ALA A 97 1.79 -13.35 -16.66
C ALA A 97 1.98 -13.18 -15.15
N ARG A 98 2.33 -14.24 -14.43
CA ARG A 98 2.57 -14.24 -12.98
C ARG A 98 3.68 -13.29 -12.52
N ARG A 99 4.57 -12.90 -13.43
CA ARG A 99 5.62 -11.90 -13.11
C ARG A 99 5.06 -10.52 -12.80
N TRP A 100 3.79 -10.25 -13.15
CA TRP A 100 3.14 -8.95 -13.05
C TRP A 100 1.80 -9.01 -12.33
N VAL A 101 1.04 -10.07 -12.56
CA VAL A 101 -0.29 -10.24 -11.99
C VAL A 101 -0.43 -11.68 -11.51
N LEU A 102 -0.81 -11.86 -10.26
CA LEU A 102 -1.11 -13.18 -9.70
C LEU A 102 -2.58 -13.56 -9.93
N PRO A 103 -2.91 -14.86 -10.01
CA PRO A 103 -4.29 -15.31 -9.99
C PRO A 103 -4.95 -14.97 -8.64
N PRO A 104 -6.30 -14.94 -8.55
CA PRO A 104 -7.03 -14.46 -7.38
C PRO A 104 -6.63 -15.12 -6.06
N GLU A 105 -6.45 -16.42 -6.08
CA GLU A 105 -6.12 -17.26 -4.91
C GLU A 105 -4.75 -16.95 -4.30
N GLU A 106 -3.86 -16.34 -5.07
CA GLU A 106 -2.51 -15.97 -4.63
C GLU A 106 -2.36 -14.47 -4.37
N SER A 107 -3.31 -13.67 -4.84
CA SER A 107 -3.20 -12.20 -4.79
C SER A 107 -3.37 -11.64 -3.39
N SER A 108 -2.38 -10.90 -2.92
CA SER A 108 -2.44 -10.14 -1.68
C SER A 108 -3.46 -8.98 -1.73
N HIS A 109 -3.76 -8.45 -2.93
CA HIS A 109 -4.85 -7.49 -3.12
C HIS A 109 -6.22 -8.12 -2.85
N VAL A 110 -6.46 -9.36 -3.27
CA VAL A 110 -7.73 -10.06 -2.99
C VAL A 110 -7.89 -10.37 -1.50
N ARG A 111 -6.78 -10.60 -0.79
CA ARG A 111 -6.78 -10.74 0.67
C ARG A 111 -6.93 -9.42 1.42
N GLY A 112 -6.88 -8.28 0.72
CA GLY A 112 -6.99 -6.95 1.31
C GLY A 112 -5.76 -6.49 2.11
N ILE A 113 -4.60 -7.13 1.94
CA ILE A 113 -3.37 -6.80 2.67
C ILE A 113 -2.33 -6.06 1.81
N ALA A 114 -2.61 -5.84 0.52
CA ALA A 114 -1.71 -5.13 -0.39
C ALA A 114 -2.19 -3.70 -0.68
N MET A 115 -1.21 -2.82 -0.84
CA MET A 115 -1.38 -1.41 -1.17
C MET A 115 -0.39 -0.99 -2.24
N ASP A 116 -0.90 -0.60 -3.40
CA ASP A 116 -0.10 0.07 -4.42
C ASP A 116 -0.12 1.57 -4.16
N VAL A 117 1.03 2.16 -3.90
CA VAL A 117 1.13 3.54 -3.42
C VAL A 117 1.70 4.52 -4.44
N ARG A 118 1.43 5.81 -4.22
CA ARG A 118 1.94 6.94 -4.98
C ARG A 118 2.18 8.16 -4.08
N PRO A 119 2.98 9.14 -4.48
CA PRO A 119 3.96 9.12 -5.56
C PRO A 119 5.19 8.28 -5.17
N THR A 120 6.18 8.21 -6.04
CA THR A 120 7.44 7.47 -5.78
C THR A 120 8.12 7.91 -4.48
N GLN A 121 8.06 9.20 -4.14
CA GLN A 121 8.62 9.72 -2.89
C GLN A 121 7.92 9.13 -1.66
N GLY A 122 6.60 8.95 -1.73
CA GLY A 122 5.82 8.31 -0.66
C GLY A 122 6.16 6.81 -0.52
N ALA A 123 6.34 6.12 -1.64
CA ALA A 123 6.80 4.73 -1.64
C ALA A 123 8.21 4.60 -1.05
N TYR A 124 9.12 5.51 -1.41
CA TYR A 124 10.47 5.54 -0.83
C TYR A 124 10.44 5.76 0.69
N TRP A 125 9.57 6.66 1.16
CA TRP A 125 9.37 6.84 2.59
C TRP A 125 8.90 5.56 3.29
N LEU A 126 7.93 4.85 2.70
CA LEU A 126 7.47 3.55 3.21
C LEU A 126 8.56 2.49 3.19
N GLU A 127 9.41 2.47 2.17
CA GLU A 127 10.54 1.53 2.12
C GLU A 127 11.51 1.73 3.30
N LEU A 128 11.72 2.98 3.73
CA LEU A 128 12.60 3.30 4.86
C LEU A 128 11.93 3.17 6.24
N HIS A 129 10.64 3.42 6.33
CA HIS A 129 9.95 3.59 7.61
C HIS A 129 8.78 2.64 7.81
N GLY A 130 8.32 1.97 6.76
CA GLY A 130 7.10 1.13 6.76
C GLY A 130 7.16 -0.04 7.74
N GLY A 131 8.36 -0.57 8.02
CA GLY A 131 8.53 -1.66 8.98
C GLY A 131 8.00 -1.36 10.39
N ARG A 132 7.90 -0.07 10.79
CA ARG A 132 7.28 0.35 12.06
C ARG A 132 5.77 0.13 12.10
N TYR A 133 5.17 -0.11 10.95
CA TYR A 133 3.74 -0.31 10.73
C TYR A 133 3.47 -1.69 10.09
N ASP A 134 4.45 -2.58 10.09
CA ASP A 134 4.39 -3.89 9.40
C ASP A 134 4.07 -3.77 7.89
N LEU A 135 4.47 -2.67 7.27
CA LEU A 135 4.30 -2.42 5.84
C LEU A 135 5.62 -2.60 5.11
N TYR A 136 5.68 -3.58 4.23
CA TYR A 136 6.93 -3.94 3.55
C TYR A 136 6.73 -4.01 2.04
N ARG A 137 7.70 -3.48 1.29
CA ARG A 137 7.80 -3.71 -0.14
C ARG A 137 8.20 -5.17 -0.38
N THR A 138 7.41 -5.91 -1.15
CA THR A 138 7.56 -7.36 -1.31
C THR A 138 8.22 -7.77 -2.62
N TYR A 139 8.19 -6.92 -3.67
CA TYR A 139 8.73 -7.24 -4.99
C TYR A 139 9.75 -6.21 -5.48
N ASP A 140 10.83 -6.69 -6.14
CA ASP A 140 11.86 -5.81 -6.69
C ASP A 140 11.39 -5.04 -7.92
N ASN A 141 10.55 -5.68 -8.76
CA ASN A 141 10.02 -5.08 -9.97
C ASN A 141 8.84 -4.13 -9.75
N GLU A 142 8.33 -4.01 -8.52
CA GLU A 142 7.17 -3.19 -8.15
C GLU A 142 7.52 -2.25 -7.00
N TRP A 143 8.09 -1.07 -7.30
CA TRP A 143 8.47 -0.07 -6.30
C TRP A 143 7.28 0.49 -5.52
N TRP A 144 6.07 0.35 -6.05
CA TRP A 144 4.82 0.86 -5.48
C TRP A 144 4.09 -0.13 -4.59
N HIS A 145 4.42 -1.45 -4.65
CA HIS A 145 3.68 -2.51 -4.00
C HIS A 145 4.17 -2.80 -2.59
N PHE A 146 3.30 -2.58 -1.60
CA PHE A 146 3.56 -2.85 -0.19
C PHE A 146 2.52 -3.81 0.36
N GLU A 147 2.93 -4.67 1.28
CA GLU A 147 2.04 -5.61 1.97
C GLU A 147 2.13 -5.45 3.49
N TYR A 148 0.99 -5.61 4.15
CA TYR A 148 0.92 -5.67 5.60
C TYR A 148 1.31 -7.08 6.07
N ARG A 149 2.41 -7.16 6.85
CA ARG A 149 3.06 -8.40 7.28
C ARG A 149 3.43 -8.35 8.77
N PRO A 150 2.46 -8.42 9.69
CA PRO A 150 2.70 -8.31 11.14
C PRO A 150 3.50 -9.48 11.71
N GLU A 151 3.52 -10.61 11.03
CA GLU A 151 4.21 -11.84 11.45
C GLU A 151 5.73 -11.76 11.37
N THR A 152 6.27 -10.68 10.86
CA THR A 152 7.74 -10.51 10.68
C THR A 152 8.44 -9.92 11.92
N ASP A 153 7.70 -9.57 12.97
CA ASP A 153 8.22 -8.94 14.19
C ASP A 153 9.15 -7.73 13.89
N GLY A 154 8.74 -6.89 12.94
CA GLY A 154 9.51 -5.71 12.51
C GLY A 154 10.72 -6.01 11.62
N ARG A 155 11.00 -7.28 11.29
CA ARG A 155 12.06 -7.65 10.35
C ARG A 155 11.51 -7.60 8.93
N PRO A 156 12.22 -6.98 7.97
CA PRO A 156 11.75 -6.98 6.59
C PRO A 156 11.70 -8.42 6.07
N PRO A 157 10.56 -8.84 5.46
CA PRO A 157 10.49 -10.14 4.79
C PRO A 157 11.46 -10.19 3.61
N LEU A 158 11.81 -11.40 3.19
CA LEU A 158 12.62 -11.59 2.00
C LEU A 158 11.88 -10.97 0.79
N ARG A 159 12.51 -10.00 0.13
CA ARG A 159 11.98 -9.42 -1.08
C ARG A 159 12.15 -10.38 -2.25
N MET A 160 11.10 -10.56 -3.03
CA MET A 160 11.08 -11.43 -4.19
C MET A 160 11.36 -10.62 -5.46
N PRO A 161 12.00 -11.19 -6.50
CA PRO A 161 12.23 -10.48 -7.76
C PRO A 161 10.94 -10.00 -8.44
N HIS A 162 9.86 -10.76 -8.32
CA HIS A 162 8.54 -10.45 -8.88
C HIS A 162 7.44 -11.32 -8.22
N PRO A 163 6.14 -10.99 -8.37
CA PRO A 163 5.04 -11.70 -7.71
C PRO A 163 5.02 -13.23 -7.89
N GLY A 164 5.32 -13.72 -9.09
CA GLY A 164 5.33 -15.16 -9.38
C GLY A 164 6.67 -15.86 -9.14
N ALA A 165 7.60 -15.23 -8.41
CA ALA A 165 8.84 -15.89 -8.04
C ALA A 165 8.60 -16.88 -6.87
N GLU A 166 9.25 -18.05 -6.94
CA GLU A 166 9.29 -18.97 -5.81
C GLU A 166 10.20 -18.39 -4.72
N PRO A 167 9.83 -18.55 -3.42
CA PRO A 167 10.75 -18.27 -2.33
C PRO A 167 12.04 -19.09 -2.55
N TYR A 168 13.19 -18.47 -2.39
CA TYR A 168 14.47 -19.17 -2.43
C TYR A 168 14.42 -20.29 -1.40
N HIS A 169 14.11 -21.51 -1.84
CA HIS A 169 14.43 -22.69 -1.06
C HIS A 169 15.96 -22.74 -1.08
N SER A 170 16.58 -22.44 0.07
CA SER A 170 17.99 -22.75 0.24
C SER A 170 18.17 -24.20 -0.21
N ALA A 171 18.79 -24.35 -1.38
CA ALA A 171 19.13 -25.67 -1.86
C ALA A 171 19.87 -26.37 -0.71
N SER A 172 19.27 -27.43 -0.21
CA SER A 172 19.85 -28.34 0.75
C SER A 172 21.29 -28.61 0.30
N ARG A 173 22.23 -28.13 1.10
CA ARG A 173 23.64 -28.52 0.92
C ARG A 173 23.70 -30.03 1.07
N TRP A 174 24.05 -30.68 -0.01
CA TRP A 174 24.52 -32.07 -0.02
C TRP A 174 25.85 -32.16 0.73
#